data_9838997577131353783dc1458c53afad
#
_entry.id   9838997577131353783dc1458c53afad
#
_cell.length_a   1.000
_cell.length_b   1.000
_cell.length_c   1.000
_cell.angle_alpha   90.00
_cell.angle_beta   90.00
_cell.angle_gamma   90.00
#
_symmetry.space_group_name_H-M   'P 1'
#
loop_
_entity.id
_entity.type
_entity.pdbx_description
1 polymer ?
#
loop_
_entity_poly.entity_id
_entity_poly.type
_entity_poly.pdbx_seq_one_letter_code
_entity_poly.pdbx_strand_id
1 'polypeptide(L)'
;VIIVASVSCIYSLGDPIDYRSMVISLRPGMQMERDELCRRLVKLQYERNDMNFIRNKFRVHGDIVDIHLAYNDEYAIRVEFFGDEIDRISEFDPLTGERKNIVRHVAIFPASHYIVGPEKMKEGLAKIQTEMEQQVQAFTAEGKLLEAQRIQQRTQYDMEMLQEVGMCKGIENYSAVLSGRAPGSTPTTLLDYFPKDFILMVDESHVMLPQVRGMFGGDYSRKKTLVEYGFRLPSAFDNRPLKFEEFESKVGQTIFVSATPGPYEREHSSRVAEQVIRPTGLLDPVIMVRPVEGQIENLLGEILQRIDRGERALVTTLTVKMAEDLTDYLEEHGVHTKYMHHEVDTFERMEIIKDLRTGAIDVIVGINLLREGLDLPEVSLIAILDADKEGFLRSETSLIQTIGRAARNANGVVLMYADEVTPSMERAIMETERRRAIQDLSLIHISEPTRQEAIS
;
A
#
# COMPACT_ATOMS: atom_id res chain seq x y z
N VAL A 1 18.74 -5.58 4.65
CA VAL A 1 17.86 -4.63 3.93
C VAL A 1 16.45 -4.82 4.47
N ILE A 2 15.75 -3.71 4.74
CA ILE A 2 14.34 -3.69 5.14
C ILE A 2 13.54 -3.14 3.95
N ILE A 3 12.50 -3.85 3.54
CA ILE A 3 11.59 -3.45 2.46
C ILE A 3 10.20 -3.24 3.06
N VAL A 4 9.61 -2.07 2.82
CA VAL A 4 8.23 -1.76 3.18
C VAL A 4 7.39 -1.80 1.90
N ALA A 5 6.33 -2.60 1.91
CA ALA A 5 5.47 -2.79 0.75
C ALA A 5 3.99 -2.83 1.17
N SER A 6 3.12 -2.41 0.27
CA SER A 6 1.67 -2.58 0.44
C SER A 6 1.23 -4.01 0.09
N VAL A 7 -0.04 -4.33 0.31
CA VAL A 7 -0.64 -5.63 -0.08
C VAL A 7 -0.44 -5.95 -1.56
N SER A 8 -0.21 -4.94 -2.41
CA SER A 8 0.07 -5.12 -3.84
C SER A 8 1.34 -5.94 -4.11
N CYS A 9 2.20 -6.16 -3.10
CA CYS A 9 3.38 -7.02 -3.21
C CYS A 9 3.07 -8.48 -3.58
N ILE A 10 1.82 -8.93 -3.39
CA ILE A 10 1.36 -10.26 -3.80
C ILE A 10 0.87 -10.33 -5.25
N TYR A 11 0.85 -9.19 -5.97
CA TYR A 11 0.45 -9.14 -7.38
C TYR A 11 1.59 -9.61 -8.29
N SER A 12 1.21 -10.09 -9.48
CA SER A 12 2.16 -10.57 -10.49
C SER A 12 3.20 -9.50 -10.84
N LEU A 13 4.47 -9.90 -10.83
CA LEU A 13 5.61 -9.13 -11.34
C LEU A 13 6.36 -9.94 -12.39
N GLY A 14 7.33 -9.31 -13.06
CA GLY A 14 8.27 -10.00 -13.95
C GLY A 14 9.10 -11.04 -13.21
N ASP A 15 9.66 -12.00 -13.96
CA ASP A 15 10.51 -13.05 -13.38
C ASP A 15 11.85 -12.45 -12.89
N PRO A 16 12.26 -12.68 -11.62
CA PRO A 16 13.55 -12.21 -11.11
C PRO A 16 14.75 -12.82 -11.86
N ILE A 17 14.61 -13.99 -12.47
CA ILE A 17 15.66 -14.62 -13.27
C ILE A 17 15.87 -13.81 -14.56
N ASP A 18 14.78 -13.48 -15.26
CA ASP A 18 14.84 -12.64 -16.48
C ASP A 18 15.40 -11.25 -16.14
N TYR A 19 14.92 -10.64 -15.05
CA TYR A 19 15.40 -9.34 -14.58
C TYR A 19 16.90 -9.32 -14.28
N ARG A 20 17.42 -10.35 -13.59
CA ARG A 20 18.85 -10.47 -13.28
C ARG A 20 19.70 -10.77 -14.51
N SER A 21 19.19 -11.54 -15.46
CA SER A 21 19.94 -11.91 -16.68
C SER A 21 20.20 -10.73 -17.62
N MET A 22 19.38 -9.68 -17.50
CA MET A 22 19.45 -8.50 -18.38
C MET A 22 20.32 -7.37 -17.82
N VAL A 23 20.96 -7.54 -16.66
CA VAL A 23 21.82 -6.50 -16.05
C VAL A 23 23.05 -6.21 -16.92
N ILE A 24 23.32 -4.93 -17.17
CA ILE A 24 24.55 -4.47 -17.83
C ILE A 24 25.59 -4.17 -16.76
N SER A 25 26.70 -4.89 -16.78
CA SER A 25 27.86 -4.66 -15.92
C SER A 25 28.93 -3.88 -16.68
N LEU A 26 29.32 -2.71 -16.19
CA LEU A 26 30.32 -1.84 -16.81
C LEU A 26 31.52 -1.64 -15.88
N ARG A 27 32.72 -1.59 -16.49
CA ARG A 27 33.98 -1.32 -15.78
C ARG A 27 34.89 -0.46 -16.67
N PRO A 28 35.70 0.45 -16.12
CA PRO A 28 36.79 1.09 -16.86
C PRO A 28 37.72 0.05 -17.49
N GLY A 29 38.22 0.31 -18.70
CA GLY A 29 39.04 -0.63 -19.48
C GLY A 29 38.24 -1.66 -20.28
N MET A 30 36.91 -1.65 -20.18
CA MET A 30 36.07 -2.60 -20.94
C MET A 30 35.95 -2.16 -22.38
N GLN A 31 36.25 -3.10 -23.33
CA GLN A 31 36.05 -2.87 -24.76
C GLN A 31 34.57 -2.94 -25.09
N MET A 32 34.00 -1.82 -25.47
CA MET A 32 32.57 -1.67 -25.82
C MET A 32 32.40 -0.35 -26.58
N GLU A 33 31.81 -0.40 -27.77
CA GLU A 33 31.42 0.80 -28.50
C GLU A 33 30.32 1.58 -27.76
N ARG A 34 30.37 2.91 -27.78
CA ARG A 34 29.35 3.79 -27.22
C ARG A 34 27.95 3.42 -27.71
N ASP A 35 27.80 3.19 -29.00
CA ASP A 35 26.52 2.87 -29.63
C ASP A 35 26.00 1.47 -29.24
N GLU A 36 26.91 0.54 -28.89
CA GLU A 36 26.53 -0.74 -28.31
C GLU A 36 25.91 -0.56 -26.91
N LEU A 37 26.52 0.27 -26.06
CA LEU A 37 25.93 0.62 -24.76
C LEU A 37 24.54 1.23 -24.94
N CYS A 38 24.37 2.18 -25.86
CA CYS A 38 23.07 2.78 -26.14
C CYS A 38 22.02 1.74 -26.56
N ARG A 39 22.37 0.80 -27.44
CA ARG A 39 21.49 -0.29 -27.87
C ARG A 39 21.13 -1.21 -26.69
N ARG A 40 22.08 -1.50 -25.81
CA ARG A 40 21.80 -2.30 -24.59
C ARG A 40 20.89 -1.57 -23.62
N LEU A 41 21.05 -0.26 -23.43
CA LEU A 41 20.16 0.56 -22.58
C LEU A 41 18.72 0.56 -23.11
N VAL A 42 18.53 0.72 -24.42
CA VAL A 42 17.18 0.61 -25.03
C VAL A 42 16.58 -0.76 -24.80
N LYS A 43 17.37 -1.84 -24.91
CA LYS A 43 16.88 -3.20 -24.57
C LYS A 43 16.49 -3.34 -23.09
N LEU A 44 17.11 -2.59 -22.18
CA LEU A 44 16.74 -2.51 -20.77
C LEU A 44 15.56 -1.56 -20.52
N GLN A 45 14.91 -1.06 -21.57
CA GLN A 45 13.76 -0.12 -21.50
C GLN A 45 14.13 1.26 -20.94
N TYR A 46 15.40 1.70 -21.09
CA TYR A 46 15.78 3.08 -20.92
C TYR A 46 15.45 3.86 -22.18
N GLU A 47 14.87 5.05 -22.01
CA GLU A 47 14.54 5.95 -23.11
C GLU A 47 15.68 6.98 -23.33
N ARG A 48 16.10 7.19 -24.59
CA ARG A 48 16.99 8.30 -24.89
C ARG A 48 16.24 9.61 -24.87
N ASN A 49 16.67 10.53 -24.02
CA ASN A 49 16.10 11.87 -23.97
C ASN A 49 17.17 12.88 -23.54
N ASP A 50 17.67 13.64 -24.49
CA ASP A 50 18.76 14.58 -24.25
C ASP A 50 18.28 15.88 -23.56
N MET A 51 16.96 16.17 -23.54
CA MET A 51 16.39 17.38 -22.97
C MET A 51 15.82 17.15 -21.56
N ASN A 52 15.05 16.08 -21.36
CA ASN A 52 14.43 15.76 -20.09
C ASN A 52 15.12 14.55 -19.43
N PHE A 53 16.17 14.82 -18.68
CA PHE A 53 17.02 13.80 -18.06
C PHE A 53 16.50 13.43 -16.65
N ILE A 54 15.54 12.53 -16.59
CA ILE A 54 14.94 11.99 -15.37
C ILE A 54 15.19 10.49 -15.27
N ARG A 55 14.78 9.83 -14.17
CA ARG A 55 14.90 8.36 -14.03
C ARG A 55 14.42 7.61 -15.26
N ASN A 56 15.02 6.47 -15.54
CA ASN A 56 14.80 5.60 -16.71
C ASN A 56 15.22 6.22 -18.04
N LYS A 57 16.00 7.30 -18.03
CA LYS A 57 16.45 7.94 -19.25
C LYS A 57 17.96 7.99 -19.34
N PHE A 58 18.46 8.02 -20.57
CA PHE A 58 19.87 8.28 -20.85
C PHE A 58 19.99 9.37 -21.91
N ARG A 59 21.13 10.05 -21.92
CA ARG A 59 21.49 11.06 -22.94
C ARG A 59 22.91 10.85 -23.43
N VAL A 60 23.19 11.36 -24.62
CA VAL A 60 24.50 11.18 -25.28
C VAL A 60 25.06 12.52 -25.68
N HIS A 61 26.28 12.83 -25.25
CA HIS A 61 26.99 14.05 -25.58
C HIS A 61 28.42 13.72 -26.01
N GLY A 62 28.69 13.67 -27.33
CA GLY A 62 30.01 13.23 -27.86
C GLY A 62 30.31 11.80 -27.43
N ASP A 63 31.43 11.60 -26.75
CA ASP A 63 31.88 10.30 -26.26
C ASP A 63 31.39 9.99 -24.82
N ILE A 64 30.36 10.69 -24.35
CA ILE A 64 29.80 10.55 -23.03
C ILE A 64 28.38 10.02 -23.12
N VAL A 65 28.08 9.02 -22.29
CA VAL A 65 26.71 8.52 -22.04
C VAL A 65 26.36 8.75 -20.58
N ASP A 66 25.39 9.62 -20.34
CA ASP A 66 24.82 9.85 -19.01
C ASP A 66 23.56 8.98 -18.84
N ILE A 67 23.45 8.26 -17.73
CA ILE A 67 22.38 7.30 -17.45
C ILE A 67 21.75 7.63 -16.11
N HIS A 68 20.47 8.01 -16.09
CA HIS A 68 19.72 8.19 -14.85
C HIS A 68 19.06 6.87 -14.48
N LEU A 69 19.62 6.26 -13.44
CA LEU A 69 19.24 4.90 -13.02
C LEU A 69 17.76 4.83 -12.60
N ALA A 70 17.10 3.72 -12.95
CA ALA A 70 15.69 3.50 -12.59
C ALA A 70 15.43 3.45 -11.08
N TYR A 71 16.43 3.04 -10.32
CA TYR A 71 16.36 2.75 -8.88
C TYR A 71 17.07 3.78 -8.00
N ASN A 72 17.55 4.91 -8.58
CA ASN A 72 18.29 5.91 -7.82
C ASN A 72 17.91 7.33 -8.27
N ASP A 73 17.57 8.18 -7.30
CA ASP A 73 17.24 9.60 -7.51
C ASP A 73 18.40 10.54 -7.12
N GLU A 74 19.38 10.07 -6.33
CA GLU A 74 20.40 10.91 -5.74
C GLU A 74 21.56 11.22 -6.69
N TYR A 75 21.82 10.30 -7.63
CA TYR A 75 22.88 10.44 -8.63
C TYR A 75 22.56 9.70 -9.91
N ALA A 76 23.17 10.17 -10.99
CA ALA A 76 23.21 9.51 -12.29
C ALA A 76 24.63 8.99 -12.57
N ILE A 77 24.74 8.08 -13.52
CA ILE A 77 26.02 7.50 -13.97
C ILE A 77 26.47 8.17 -15.26
N ARG A 78 27.71 8.60 -15.29
CA ARG A 78 28.40 9.07 -16.48
C ARG A 78 29.42 8.04 -16.93
N VAL A 79 29.32 7.59 -18.17
CA VAL A 79 30.27 6.70 -18.84
C VAL A 79 31.01 7.51 -19.92
N GLU A 80 32.29 7.67 -19.73
CA GLU A 80 33.19 8.40 -20.68
C GLU A 80 33.93 7.36 -21.51
N PHE A 81 33.92 7.51 -22.82
CA PHE A 81 34.57 6.63 -23.79
C PHE A 81 35.82 7.26 -24.38
N PHE A 82 36.82 6.44 -24.66
CA PHE A 82 37.94 6.78 -25.47
C PHE A 82 38.08 5.77 -26.64
N GLY A 83 37.57 6.13 -27.81
CA GLY A 83 37.37 5.19 -28.91
C GLY A 83 36.34 4.12 -28.52
N ASP A 84 36.74 2.85 -28.63
CA ASP A 84 35.88 1.69 -28.31
C ASP A 84 36.14 1.13 -26.93
N GLU A 85 36.69 1.93 -26.00
CA GLU A 85 36.98 1.55 -24.63
C GLU A 85 36.29 2.49 -23.63
N ILE A 86 35.77 1.95 -22.54
CA ILE A 86 35.28 2.74 -21.41
C ILE A 86 36.50 3.28 -20.64
N ASP A 87 36.77 4.57 -20.77
CA ASP A 87 37.86 5.24 -20.05
C ASP A 87 37.53 5.44 -18.57
N ARG A 88 36.34 5.99 -18.29
CA ARG A 88 35.94 6.35 -16.93
C ARG A 88 34.47 6.17 -16.70
N ILE A 89 34.14 5.80 -15.44
CA ILE A 89 32.76 5.78 -14.94
C ILE A 89 32.70 6.63 -13.68
N SER A 90 31.72 7.53 -13.61
CA SER A 90 31.52 8.40 -12.45
C SER A 90 30.06 8.57 -12.06
N GLU A 91 29.82 8.81 -10.79
CA GLU A 91 28.54 9.28 -10.25
C GLU A 91 28.53 10.80 -10.29
N PHE A 92 27.41 11.38 -10.71
CA PHE A 92 27.24 12.83 -10.75
C PHE A 92 25.80 13.22 -10.36
N ASP A 93 25.66 14.44 -9.88
CA ASP A 93 24.36 15.01 -9.56
C ASP A 93 23.62 15.35 -10.87
N PRO A 94 22.43 14.79 -11.13
CA PRO A 94 21.71 15.01 -12.39
C PRO A 94 21.24 16.46 -12.59
N LEU A 95 21.08 17.24 -11.52
CA LEU A 95 20.63 18.64 -11.57
C LEU A 95 21.79 19.60 -11.79
N THR A 96 22.86 19.47 -11.00
CA THR A 96 24.01 20.40 -11.05
C THR A 96 25.08 19.97 -12.04
N GLY A 97 25.13 18.69 -12.42
CA GLY A 97 26.18 18.09 -13.23
C GLY A 97 27.49 17.85 -12.47
N GLU A 98 27.53 18.13 -11.17
CA GLU A 98 28.72 17.98 -10.34
C GLU A 98 29.09 16.49 -10.17
N ARG A 99 30.36 16.16 -10.40
CA ARG A 99 30.88 14.81 -10.21
C ARG A 99 31.05 14.54 -8.71
N LYS A 100 30.37 13.46 -8.24
CA LYS A 100 30.43 13.03 -6.84
C LYS A 100 31.58 12.03 -6.62
N ASN A 101 31.58 10.93 -7.35
CA ASN A 101 32.54 9.82 -7.16
C ASN A 101 33.00 9.25 -8.50
N ILE A 102 34.21 8.67 -8.52
CA ILE A 102 34.67 7.81 -9.62
C ILE A 102 34.46 6.36 -9.14
N VAL A 103 33.79 5.55 -9.96
CA VAL A 103 33.47 4.17 -9.64
C VAL A 103 34.21 3.20 -10.56
N ARG A 104 34.62 2.06 -9.97
CA ARG A 104 35.34 1.00 -10.70
C ARG A 104 34.41 -0.04 -11.31
N HIS A 105 33.14 -0.02 -10.94
CA HIS A 105 32.14 -0.95 -11.42
C HIS A 105 30.75 -0.37 -11.20
N VAL A 106 29.88 -0.51 -12.19
CA VAL A 106 28.46 -0.22 -12.06
C VAL A 106 27.64 -1.34 -12.68
N ALA A 107 26.53 -1.70 -12.02
CA ALA A 107 25.54 -2.63 -12.54
C ALA A 107 24.26 -1.83 -12.86
N ILE A 108 23.86 -1.80 -14.12
CA ILE A 108 22.66 -1.11 -14.60
C ILE A 108 21.55 -2.15 -14.72
N PHE A 109 20.52 -2.00 -13.88
CA PHE A 109 19.36 -2.88 -13.89
C PHE A 109 18.30 -2.38 -14.86
N PRO A 110 17.41 -3.25 -15.36
CA PRO A 110 16.32 -2.87 -16.24
C PRO A 110 15.42 -1.77 -15.66
N ALA A 111 14.90 -0.92 -16.53
CA ALA A 111 13.97 0.15 -16.18
C ALA A 111 12.53 -0.35 -15.92
N SER A 112 12.21 -1.58 -16.33
CA SER A 112 10.93 -2.23 -16.18
C SER A 112 11.08 -3.63 -15.57
N HIS A 113 10.10 -4.05 -14.76
CA HIS A 113 10.03 -5.41 -14.24
C HIS A 113 9.52 -6.44 -15.27
N TYR A 114 8.84 -5.96 -16.31
CA TYR A 114 8.31 -6.81 -17.40
C TYR A 114 9.25 -6.84 -18.59
N ILE A 115 10.48 -7.30 -18.37
CA ILE A 115 11.48 -7.43 -19.40
C ILE A 115 11.71 -8.91 -19.72
N VAL A 116 11.76 -9.24 -20.99
CA VAL A 116 12.00 -10.61 -21.47
C VAL A 116 13.04 -10.59 -22.60
N GLY A 117 13.81 -11.67 -22.69
CA GLY A 117 14.78 -11.83 -23.76
C GLY A 117 14.11 -11.99 -25.14
N PRO A 118 14.83 -11.71 -26.23
CA PRO A 118 14.27 -11.68 -27.59
C PRO A 118 13.65 -13.03 -28.03
N GLU A 119 14.21 -14.16 -27.61
CA GLU A 119 13.67 -15.48 -27.93
C GLU A 119 12.31 -15.71 -27.24
N LYS A 120 12.21 -15.45 -25.94
CA LYS A 120 10.95 -15.53 -25.20
C LYS A 120 9.90 -14.56 -25.75
N MET A 121 10.31 -13.36 -26.16
CA MET A 121 9.44 -12.37 -26.80
C MET A 121 8.85 -12.94 -28.09
N LYS A 122 9.67 -13.53 -28.97
CA LYS A 122 9.22 -14.12 -30.23
C LYS A 122 8.25 -15.26 -30.01
N GLU A 123 8.53 -16.17 -29.07
CA GLU A 123 7.64 -17.28 -28.72
C GLU A 123 6.33 -16.77 -28.09
N GLY A 124 6.42 -15.77 -27.21
CA GLY A 124 5.29 -15.14 -26.58
C GLY A 124 4.33 -14.49 -27.58
N LEU A 125 4.88 -13.74 -28.53
CA LEU A 125 4.09 -13.11 -29.61
C LEU A 125 3.34 -14.14 -30.46
N ALA A 126 3.97 -15.26 -30.80
CA ALA A 126 3.32 -16.33 -31.55
C ALA A 126 2.14 -16.95 -30.77
N LYS A 127 2.29 -17.10 -29.43
CA LYS A 127 1.19 -17.60 -28.56
C LYS A 127 0.07 -16.57 -28.44
N ILE A 128 0.39 -15.28 -28.27
CA ILE A 128 -0.59 -14.19 -28.21
C ILE A 128 -1.40 -14.12 -29.50
N GLN A 129 -0.73 -14.24 -30.66
CA GLN A 129 -1.40 -14.29 -31.97
C GLN A 129 -2.40 -15.44 -32.05
N THR A 130 -1.97 -16.65 -31.69
CA THR A 130 -2.82 -17.85 -31.71
C THR A 130 -4.02 -17.69 -30.77
N GLU A 131 -3.81 -17.19 -29.56
CA GLU A 131 -4.90 -16.97 -28.60
C GLU A 131 -5.90 -15.91 -29.08
N MET A 132 -5.39 -14.81 -29.69
CA MET A 132 -6.24 -13.79 -30.30
C MET A 132 -7.11 -14.36 -31.40
N GLU A 133 -6.55 -15.13 -32.32
CA GLU A 133 -7.29 -15.76 -33.42
C GLU A 133 -8.38 -16.69 -32.90
N GLN A 134 -8.08 -17.51 -31.92
CA GLN A 134 -9.07 -18.41 -31.26
C GLN A 134 -10.20 -17.61 -30.60
N GLN A 135 -9.86 -16.51 -29.90
CA GLN A 135 -10.85 -15.68 -29.22
C GLN A 135 -11.74 -14.91 -30.21
N VAL A 136 -11.17 -14.42 -31.32
CA VAL A 136 -11.92 -13.77 -32.41
C VAL A 136 -12.91 -14.76 -33.05
N GLN A 137 -12.46 -15.99 -33.32
CA GLN A 137 -13.34 -17.06 -33.87
C GLN A 137 -14.48 -17.39 -32.88
N ALA A 138 -14.20 -17.53 -31.61
CA ALA A 138 -15.19 -17.79 -30.57
C ALA A 138 -16.26 -16.70 -30.51
N PHE A 139 -15.85 -15.41 -30.42
CA PHE A 139 -16.79 -14.31 -30.42
C PHE A 139 -17.60 -14.20 -31.71
N THR A 140 -17.01 -14.47 -32.86
CA THR A 140 -17.71 -14.45 -34.14
C THR A 140 -18.75 -15.56 -34.18
N ALA A 141 -18.44 -16.77 -33.72
CA ALA A 141 -19.38 -17.87 -33.63
C ALA A 141 -20.57 -17.60 -32.70
N GLU A 142 -20.33 -16.82 -31.62
CA GLU A 142 -21.36 -16.36 -30.69
C GLU A 142 -22.14 -15.12 -31.18
N GLY A 143 -21.81 -14.57 -32.35
CA GLY A 143 -22.44 -13.36 -32.89
C GLY A 143 -21.98 -12.05 -32.21
N LYS A 144 -20.94 -12.08 -31.37
CA LYS A 144 -20.36 -10.94 -30.68
C LYS A 144 -19.32 -10.24 -31.55
N LEU A 145 -19.77 -9.63 -32.65
CA LEU A 145 -18.89 -9.06 -33.68
C LEU A 145 -18.10 -7.85 -33.16
N LEU A 146 -18.67 -7.06 -32.26
CA LEU A 146 -18.02 -5.88 -31.68
C LEU A 146 -16.86 -6.28 -30.75
N GLU A 147 -17.07 -7.32 -29.94
CA GLU A 147 -16.08 -7.91 -29.06
C GLU A 147 -14.92 -8.54 -29.87
N ALA A 148 -15.27 -9.25 -30.95
CA ALA A 148 -14.30 -9.83 -31.88
C ALA A 148 -13.41 -8.76 -32.51
N GLN A 149 -14.00 -7.67 -33.04
CA GLN A 149 -13.25 -6.58 -33.64
C GLN A 149 -12.37 -5.87 -32.59
N ARG A 150 -12.91 -5.61 -31.39
CA ARG A 150 -12.19 -4.92 -30.31
C ARG A 150 -10.96 -5.68 -29.85
N ILE A 151 -11.11 -6.98 -29.58
CA ILE A 151 -9.97 -7.79 -29.12
C ILE A 151 -8.92 -7.92 -30.21
N GLN A 152 -9.33 -8.08 -31.47
CA GLN A 152 -8.41 -8.16 -32.60
C GLN A 152 -7.58 -6.88 -32.75
N GLN A 153 -8.23 -5.72 -32.87
CA GLN A 153 -7.56 -4.43 -33.06
C GLN A 153 -6.61 -4.12 -31.90
N ARG A 154 -7.08 -4.34 -30.67
CA ARG A 154 -6.28 -4.06 -29.48
C ARG A 154 -5.04 -4.96 -29.42
N THR A 155 -5.21 -6.25 -29.62
CA THR A 155 -4.10 -7.21 -29.51
C THR A 155 -3.11 -7.03 -30.64
N GLN A 156 -3.54 -6.75 -31.86
CA GLN A 156 -2.64 -6.45 -32.99
C GLN A 156 -1.78 -5.23 -32.70
N TYR A 157 -2.39 -4.13 -32.23
CA TYR A 157 -1.65 -2.94 -31.83
C TYR A 157 -0.63 -3.21 -30.70
N ASP A 158 -1.05 -3.94 -29.66
CA ASP A 158 -0.17 -4.30 -28.56
C ASP A 158 1.01 -5.17 -29.03
N MET A 159 0.80 -6.09 -29.98
CA MET A 159 1.83 -6.94 -30.58
C MET A 159 2.82 -6.13 -31.43
N GLU A 160 2.34 -5.18 -32.24
CA GLU A 160 3.21 -4.26 -33.00
C GLU A 160 4.11 -3.47 -32.04
N MET A 161 3.56 -2.92 -30.97
CA MET A 161 4.34 -2.20 -29.96
C MET A 161 5.36 -3.10 -29.25
N LEU A 162 5.01 -4.35 -28.96
CA LEU A 162 5.94 -5.32 -28.37
C LEU A 162 7.08 -5.69 -29.33
N GLN A 163 6.82 -5.78 -30.65
CA GLN A 163 7.83 -6.07 -31.67
C GLN A 163 8.80 -4.90 -31.88
N GLU A 164 8.27 -3.68 -32.01
CA GLU A 164 9.06 -2.49 -32.38
C GLU A 164 9.77 -1.87 -31.16
N VAL A 165 9.08 -1.81 -30.01
CA VAL A 165 9.57 -1.08 -28.83
C VAL A 165 9.92 -2.04 -27.67
N GLY A 166 9.47 -3.29 -27.74
CA GLY A 166 9.63 -4.25 -26.64
C GLY A 166 8.69 -4.01 -25.47
N MET A 167 7.73 -3.08 -25.58
CA MET A 167 6.78 -2.72 -24.52
C MET A 167 5.46 -2.24 -25.13
N CYS A 168 4.34 -2.51 -24.43
CA CYS A 168 3.03 -1.93 -24.73
C CYS A 168 2.33 -1.50 -23.45
N LYS A 169 1.31 -0.65 -23.58
CA LYS A 169 0.47 -0.25 -22.45
C LYS A 169 -0.39 -1.44 -22.00
N GLY A 170 -0.16 -1.92 -20.76
CA GLY A 170 -0.83 -3.10 -20.22
C GLY A 170 -0.08 -4.40 -20.49
N ILE A 171 1.25 -4.34 -20.71
CA ILE A 171 2.14 -5.50 -20.91
C ILE A 171 1.97 -6.56 -19.82
N GLU A 172 1.61 -6.14 -18.61
CA GLU A 172 1.35 -7.04 -17.49
C GLU A 172 0.27 -8.10 -17.82
N ASN A 173 -0.69 -7.80 -18.70
CA ASN A 173 -1.74 -8.74 -19.11
C ASN A 173 -1.19 -9.87 -19.98
N TYR A 174 -0.04 -9.69 -20.58
CA TYR A 174 0.67 -10.71 -21.37
C TYR A 174 1.83 -11.36 -20.61
N SER A 175 2.07 -10.96 -19.36
CA SER A 175 3.26 -11.35 -18.57
C SER A 175 3.42 -12.87 -18.43
N ALA A 176 2.34 -13.61 -18.24
CA ALA A 176 2.39 -15.07 -18.14
C ALA A 176 2.85 -15.72 -19.45
N VAL A 177 2.32 -15.26 -20.57
CA VAL A 177 2.66 -15.77 -21.91
C VAL A 177 4.09 -15.42 -22.27
N LEU A 178 4.50 -14.14 -22.05
CA LEU A 178 5.83 -13.64 -22.35
C LEU A 178 6.92 -14.29 -21.49
N SER A 179 6.63 -14.60 -20.23
CA SER A 179 7.55 -15.33 -19.34
C SER A 179 7.58 -16.84 -19.59
N GLY A 180 6.69 -17.36 -20.45
CA GLY A 180 6.59 -18.79 -20.73
C GLY A 180 5.96 -19.61 -19.60
N ARG A 181 5.25 -19.00 -18.65
CA ARG A 181 4.55 -19.69 -17.56
C ARG A 181 3.37 -20.51 -18.11
N ALA A 182 3.14 -21.66 -17.48
CA ALA A 182 1.95 -22.46 -17.78
C ALA A 182 0.67 -21.74 -17.35
N PRO A 183 -0.44 -21.83 -18.10
CA PRO A 183 -1.72 -21.28 -17.70
C PRO A 183 -2.13 -21.74 -16.29
N GLY A 184 -2.63 -20.81 -15.47
CA GLY A 184 -3.07 -21.08 -14.11
C GLY A 184 -1.95 -21.28 -13.08
N SER A 185 -0.68 -21.25 -13.48
CA SER A 185 0.45 -21.38 -12.54
C SER A 185 0.52 -20.22 -11.56
N THR A 186 1.16 -20.48 -10.41
CA THR A 186 1.42 -19.44 -9.40
C THR A 186 2.24 -18.30 -9.99
N PRO A 187 1.78 -17.05 -9.90
CA PRO A 187 2.51 -15.90 -10.43
C PRO A 187 3.77 -15.62 -9.62
N THR A 188 4.77 -15.09 -10.30
CA THR A 188 5.94 -14.47 -9.67
C THR A 188 5.53 -13.13 -9.07
N THR A 189 5.98 -12.84 -7.85
CA THR A 189 5.60 -11.65 -7.09
C THR A 189 6.81 -10.98 -6.47
N LEU A 190 6.65 -9.89 -5.76
CA LEU A 190 7.74 -9.27 -5.01
C LEU A 190 8.39 -10.26 -4.03
N LEU A 191 7.63 -11.19 -3.46
CA LEU A 191 8.14 -12.19 -2.52
C LEU A 191 9.20 -13.12 -3.14
N ASP A 192 9.17 -13.33 -4.45
CA ASP A 192 10.15 -14.16 -5.16
C ASP A 192 11.51 -13.48 -5.39
N TYR A 193 11.61 -12.18 -5.09
CA TYR A 193 12.86 -11.42 -5.16
C TYR A 193 13.68 -11.52 -3.87
N PHE A 194 13.08 -12.02 -2.77
CA PHE A 194 13.74 -12.19 -1.49
C PHE A 194 14.50 -13.51 -1.41
N PRO A 195 15.54 -13.62 -0.55
CA PRO A 195 16.11 -14.89 -0.19
C PRO A 195 15.06 -15.76 0.52
N LYS A 196 15.22 -17.09 0.48
CA LYS A 196 14.20 -18.01 1.02
C LYS A 196 13.98 -17.92 2.54
N ASP A 197 14.93 -17.37 3.26
CA ASP A 197 14.97 -17.22 4.72
C ASP A 197 14.58 -15.81 5.21
N PHE A 198 13.85 -15.05 4.40
CA PHE A 198 13.38 -13.74 4.81
C PHE A 198 12.31 -13.84 5.93
N ILE A 199 12.27 -12.82 6.77
CA ILE A 199 11.21 -12.65 7.78
C ILE A 199 10.14 -11.72 7.21
N LEU A 200 8.90 -12.19 7.22
CA LEU A 200 7.76 -11.37 6.87
C LEU A 200 7.15 -10.74 8.14
N MET A 201 7.01 -9.43 8.15
CA MET A 201 6.25 -8.73 9.17
C MET A 201 4.94 -8.22 8.56
N VAL A 202 3.81 -8.68 9.07
CA VAL A 202 2.48 -8.29 8.61
C VAL A 202 1.92 -7.29 9.61
N ASP A 203 1.98 -6.03 9.24
CA ASP A 203 1.40 -4.95 10.04
C ASP A 203 -0.11 -4.88 9.84
N GLU A 204 -0.85 -4.52 10.91
CA GLU A 204 -2.32 -4.55 10.95
C GLU A 204 -2.88 -5.87 10.38
N SER A 205 -2.32 -6.99 10.84
CA SER A 205 -2.57 -8.32 10.25
C SER A 205 -4.05 -8.69 10.20
N HIS A 206 -4.85 -8.23 11.16
CA HIS A 206 -6.30 -8.44 11.21
C HIS A 206 -7.05 -7.83 10.01
N VAL A 207 -6.46 -6.85 9.32
CA VAL A 207 -6.98 -6.26 8.06
C VAL A 207 -6.25 -6.82 6.86
N MET A 208 -4.91 -6.93 6.94
CA MET A 208 -4.07 -7.33 5.82
C MET A 208 -4.38 -8.77 5.35
N LEU A 209 -4.51 -9.73 6.27
CA LEU A 209 -4.75 -11.13 5.91
C LEU A 209 -6.12 -11.36 5.23
N PRO A 210 -7.24 -10.82 5.73
CA PRO A 210 -8.50 -10.83 5.00
C PRO A 210 -8.42 -10.17 3.62
N GLN A 211 -7.65 -9.08 3.49
CA GLN A 211 -7.44 -8.41 2.20
C GLN A 211 -6.67 -9.31 1.22
N VAL A 212 -5.57 -9.94 1.65
CA VAL A 212 -4.83 -10.93 0.84
C VAL A 212 -5.77 -12.04 0.38
N ARG A 213 -6.63 -12.56 1.27
CA ARG A 213 -7.60 -13.63 0.97
C ARG A 213 -8.66 -13.22 -0.04
N GLY A 214 -9.16 -11.98 0.04
CA GLY A 214 -10.20 -11.46 -0.85
C GLY A 214 -9.70 -10.98 -2.22
N MET A 215 -8.42 -10.65 -2.34
CA MET A 215 -7.87 -9.92 -3.48
C MET A 215 -7.94 -10.72 -4.79
N PHE A 216 -7.68 -12.04 -4.74
CA PHE A 216 -7.80 -12.92 -5.91
C PHE A 216 -9.21 -12.93 -6.49
N GLY A 217 -10.24 -13.10 -5.65
CA GLY A 217 -11.65 -13.14 -6.08
C GLY A 217 -12.10 -11.84 -6.74
N GLY A 218 -11.72 -10.70 -6.14
CA GLY A 218 -12.03 -9.37 -6.68
C GLY A 218 -11.37 -9.12 -8.04
N ASP A 219 -10.09 -9.46 -8.18
CA ASP A 219 -9.37 -9.33 -9.46
C ASP A 219 -9.94 -10.25 -10.54
N TYR A 220 -10.23 -11.50 -10.20
CA TYR A 220 -10.84 -12.46 -11.13
C TYR A 220 -12.20 -11.96 -11.65
N SER A 221 -13.09 -11.47 -10.78
CA SER A 221 -14.40 -10.96 -11.17
C SER A 221 -14.28 -9.77 -12.13
N ARG A 222 -13.39 -8.83 -11.84
CA ARG A 222 -13.11 -7.70 -12.74
C ARG A 222 -12.59 -8.15 -14.11
N LYS A 223 -11.63 -9.07 -14.13
CA LYS A 223 -11.04 -9.56 -15.38
C LYS A 223 -12.01 -10.39 -16.21
N LYS A 224 -12.88 -11.16 -15.54
CA LYS A 224 -13.94 -11.89 -16.21
C LYS A 224 -14.78 -10.98 -17.11
N THR A 225 -15.24 -9.85 -16.58
CA THR A 225 -15.96 -8.84 -17.38
C THR A 225 -15.11 -8.31 -18.54
N LEU A 226 -13.83 -8.00 -18.31
CA LEU A 226 -12.95 -7.49 -19.37
C LEU A 226 -12.72 -8.51 -20.50
N VAL A 227 -12.61 -9.78 -20.19
CA VAL A 227 -12.45 -10.85 -21.18
C VAL A 227 -13.76 -11.11 -21.92
N GLU A 228 -14.89 -11.19 -21.21
CA GLU A 228 -16.22 -11.44 -21.80
C GLU A 228 -16.65 -10.34 -22.79
N TYR A 229 -16.19 -9.10 -22.60
CA TYR A 229 -16.49 -7.97 -23.48
C TYR A 229 -15.33 -7.65 -24.47
N GLY A 230 -14.36 -8.52 -24.66
CA GLY A 230 -13.30 -8.38 -25.65
C GLY A 230 -12.28 -7.27 -25.35
N PHE A 231 -12.09 -6.86 -24.09
CA PHE A 231 -11.07 -5.89 -23.70
C PHE A 231 -9.73 -6.55 -23.36
N ARG A 232 -9.70 -7.84 -23.04
CA ARG A 232 -8.51 -8.62 -22.70
C ARG A 232 -8.61 -10.04 -23.25
N LEU A 233 -7.45 -10.63 -23.54
CA LEU A 233 -7.36 -12.06 -23.83
C LEU A 233 -7.53 -12.89 -22.54
N PRO A 234 -7.95 -14.15 -22.64
CA PRO A 234 -8.07 -15.07 -21.49
C PRO A 234 -6.77 -15.20 -20.68
N SER A 235 -5.60 -15.17 -21.31
CA SER A 235 -4.29 -15.19 -20.62
C SER A 235 -4.10 -14.06 -19.60
N ALA A 236 -4.86 -12.97 -19.69
CA ALA A 236 -4.86 -11.90 -18.72
C ALA A 236 -5.30 -12.36 -17.30
N PHE A 237 -6.02 -13.48 -17.17
CA PHE A 237 -6.34 -14.07 -15.87
C PHE A 237 -5.10 -14.50 -15.09
N ASP A 238 -3.98 -14.80 -15.76
CA ASP A 238 -2.74 -15.23 -15.12
C ASP A 238 -1.87 -14.05 -14.61
N ASN A 239 -2.21 -12.82 -14.96
CA ASN A 239 -1.70 -11.62 -14.31
C ASN A 239 -2.57 -11.32 -13.08
N ARG A 240 -2.34 -11.98 -11.98
CA ARG A 240 -3.20 -11.98 -10.82
C ARG A 240 -2.43 -11.89 -9.50
N PRO A 241 -3.09 -11.52 -8.40
CA PRO A 241 -2.50 -11.70 -7.08
C PRO A 241 -2.41 -13.20 -6.74
N LEU A 242 -1.58 -13.53 -5.77
CA LEU A 242 -1.54 -14.85 -5.17
C LEU A 242 -2.92 -15.22 -4.60
N LYS A 243 -3.27 -16.49 -4.70
CA LYS A 243 -4.29 -17.08 -3.82
C LYS A 243 -3.73 -17.15 -2.40
N PHE A 244 -4.60 -17.26 -1.40
CA PHE A 244 -4.13 -17.25 -0.02
C PHE A 244 -3.18 -18.42 0.29
N GLU A 245 -3.49 -19.61 -0.20
CA GLU A 245 -2.65 -20.81 -0.04
C GLU A 245 -1.30 -20.67 -0.76
N GLU A 246 -1.27 -19.97 -1.90
CA GLU A 246 -0.03 -19.67 -2.61
C GLU A 246 0.83 -18.66 -1.82
N PHE A 247 0.19 -17.66 -1.20
CA PHE A 247 0.86 -16.73 -0.30
C PHE A 247 1.48 -17.48 0.89
N GLU A 248 0.71 -18.32 1.58
CA GLU A 248 1.21 -19.13 2.69
C GLU A 248 2.40 -20.02 2.30
N SER A 249 2.38 -20.59 1.09
CA SER A 249 3.49 -21.43 0.61
C SER A 249 4.78 -20.68 0.31
N LYS A 250 4.70 -19.36 0.09
CA LYS A 250 5.86 -18.51 -0.23
C LYS A 250 6.48 -17.87 1.00
N VAL A 251 5.74 -17.77 2.10
CA VAL A 251 6.22 -17.13 3.34
C VAL A 251 6.71 -18.19 4.32
N GLY A 252 7.81 -17.88 4.98
CA GLY A 252 8.36 -18.70 6.04
C GLY A 252 8.05 -18.13 7.43
N GLN A 253 9.09 -17.71 8.14
CA GLN A 253 8.94 -17.09 9.44
C GLN A 253 8.17 -15.77 9.34
N THR A 254 7.04 -15.69 10.04
CA THR A 254 6.14 -14.54 9.97
C THR A 254 5.87 -13.97 11.36
N ILE A 255 5.83 -12.64 11.45
CA ILE A 255 5.45 -11.90 12.64
C ILE A 255 4.17 -11.12 12.31
N PHE A 256 3.09 -11.43 13.01
CA PHE A 256 1.84 -10.70 12.91
C PHE A 256 1.82 -9.57 13.94
N VAL A 257 1.55 -8.35 13.50
CA VAL A 257 1.42 -7.17 14.36
C VAL A 257 -0.02 -6.68 14.28
N SER A 258 -0.71 -6.63 15.42
CA SER A 258 -2.10 -6.19 15.48
C SER A 258 -2.49 -5.81 16.92
N ALA A 259 -3.29 -4.76 17.07
CA ALA A 259 -3.95 -4.45 18.34
C ALA A 259 -5.15 -5.36 18.61
N THR A 260 -5.69 -6.01 17.57
CA THR A 260 -6.89 -6.84 17.59
C THR A 260 -6.68 -8.08 16.70
N PRO A 261 -5.77 -9.00 17.07
CA PRO A 261 -5.46 -10.17 16.24
C PRO A 261 -6.71 -11.04 16.02
N GLY A 262 -6.89 -11.49 14.78
CA GLY A 262 -8.00 -12.33 14.36
C GLY A 262 -7.83 -13.82 14.72
N PRO A 263 -8.79 -14.66 14.32
CA PRO A 263 -8.70 -16.11 14.53
C PRO A 263 -7.48 -16.74 13.85
N TYR A 264 -7.18 -16.30 12.62
CA TYR A 264 -6.06 -16.85 11.86
C TYR A 264 -4.72 -16.67 12.58
N GLU A 265 -4.44 -15.46 13.09
CA GLU A 265 -3.22 -15.16 13.82
C GLU A 265 -3.12 -16.00 15.10
N ARG A 266 -4.22 -16.17 15.82
CA ARG A 266 -4.26 -16.98 17.06
C ARG A 266 -3.99 -18.45 16.79
N GLU A 267 -4.53 -19.00 15.70
CA GLU A 267 -4.35 -20.41 15.31
C GLU A 267 -2.95 -20.70 14.76
N HIS A 268 -2.30 -19.73 14.09
CA HIS A 268 -1.03 -19.93 13.40
C HIS A 268 0.18 -19.37 14.15
N SER A 269 -0.03 -18.71 15.29
CA SER A 269 1.07 -18.18 16.10
C SER A 269 1.56 -19.20 17.15
N SER A 270 2.84 -19.50 17.13
CA SER A 270 3.48 -20.35 18.17
C SER A 270 3.75 -19.60 19.46
N ARG A 271 3.83 -18.27 19.43
CA ARG A 271 4.07 -17.38 20.56
C ARG A 271 3.33 -16.08 20.38
N VAL A 272 2.85 -15.51 21.48
CA VAL A 272 2.24 -14.19 21.53
C VAL A 272 3.02 -13.32 22.51
N ALA A 273 3.38 -12.11 22.07
CA ALA A 273 3.98 -11.08 22.90
C ALA A 273 3.05 -9.86 22.92
N GLU A 274 2.69 -9.38 24.10
CA GLU A 274 1.84 -8.19 24.26
C GLU A 274 2.71 -6.96 24.57
N GLN A 275 2.55 -5.90 23.77
CA GLN A 275 3.13 -4.58 24.00
C GLN A 275 2.00 -3.64 24.46
N VAL A 276 1.68 -3.65 25.74
CA VAL A 276 0.59 -2.83 26.31
C VAL A 276 1.08 -1.48 26.80
N ILE A 277 2.31 -1.44 27.32
CA ILE A 277 2.90 -0.22 27.89
C ILE A 277 3.44 0.68 26.79
N ARG A 278 3.09 1.98 26.87
CA ARG A 278 3.62 3.01 25.97
C ARG A 278 4.76 3.81 26.64
N PRO A 279 5.87 4.08 25.92
CA PRO A 279 6.97 4.89 26.45
C PRO A 279 6.54 6.33 26.84
N THR A 280 5.43 6.81 26.24
CA THR A 280 4.89 8.15 26.49
C THR A 280 4.22 8.33 27.84
N GLY A 281 3.94 7.24 28.57
CA GLY A 281 3.18 7.28 29.82
C GLY A 281 1.68 7.58 29.64
N LEU A 282 1.17 7.57 28.41
CA LEU A 282 -0.26 7.78 28.15
C LEU A 282 -1.05 6.49 28.38
N LEU A 283 -2.15 6.63 29.11
CA LEU A 283 -3.09 5.56 29.38
C LEU A 283 -4.11 5.42 28.23
N ASP A 284 -4.69 4.24 28.10
CA ASP A 284 -5.88 4.06 27.28
C ASP A 284 -7.03 4.91 27.83
N PRO A 285 -7.97 5.41 26.99
CA PRO A 285 -8.97 6.38 27.39
C PRO A 285 -9.98 5.81 28.39
N VAL A 286 -10.63 6.69 29.13
CA VAL A 286 -11.80 6.33 29.93
C VAL A 286 -13.01 6.17 29.02
N ILE A 287 -13.76 5.10 29.18
CA ILE A 287 -14.99 4.83 28.42
C ILE A 287 -16.20 5.14 29.32
N MET A 288 -17.17 5.86 28.79
CA MET A 288 -18.44 6.15 29.42
C MET A 288 -19.59 5.74 28.51
N VAL A 289 -20.51 4.96 29.01
CA VAL A 289 -21.76 4.61 28.30
C VAL A 289 -22.84 5.57 28.76
N ARG A 290 -23.56 6.16 27.80
CA ARG A 290 -24.67 7.09 28.05
C ARG A 290 -25.91 6.66 27.25
N PRO A 291 -27.13 7.00 27.70
CA PRO A 291 -28.37 6.65 26.98
C PRO A 291 -28.42 7.36 25.61
N VAL A 292 -29.16 6.76 24.69
CA VAL A 292 -29.40 7.34 23.36
C VAL A 292 -30.34 8.55 23.45
N GLU A 293 -31.28 8.55 24.39
CA GLU A 293 -32.16 9.69 24.61
C GLU A 293 -31.36 10.93 25.03
N GLY A 294 -31.51 12.05 24.28
CA GLY A 294 -30.76 13.28 24.51
C GLY A 294 -29.28 13.22 24.10
N GLN A 295 -28.88 12.24 23.30
CA GLN A 295 -27.46 12.05 22.89
C GLN A 295 -26.87 13.25 22.17
N ILE A 296 -27.65 13.95 21.34
CA ILE A 296 -27.14 15.04 20.52
C ILE A 296 -26.84 16.28 21.35
N GLU A 297 -27.76 16.68 22.23
CA GLU A 297 -27.57 17.82 23.15
C GLU A 297 -26.43 17.53 24.14
N ASN A 298 -26.35 16.29 24.61
CA ASN A 298 -25.25 15.85 25.48
C ASN A 298 -23.92 15.89 24.78
N LEU A 299 -23.86 15.38 23.53
CA LEU A 299 -22.67 15.41 22.70
C LEU A 299 -22.20 16.84 22.41
N LEU A 300 -23.12 17.75 22.05
CA LEU A 300 -22.82 19.17 21.84
C LEU A 300 -22.19 19.80 23.08
N GLY A 301 -22.75 19.54 24.27
CA GLY A 301 -22.19 20.02 25.53
C GLY A 301 -20.77 19.53 25.79
N GLU A 302 -20.48 18.26 25.51
CA GLU A 302 -19.14 17.68 25.64
C GLU A 302 -18.15 18.25 24.62
N ILE A 303 -18.59 18.47 23.39
CA ILE A 303 -17.77 19.08 22.33
C ILE A 303 -17.37 20.49 22.72
N LEU A 304 -18.33 21.34 23.15
CA LEU A 304 -18.04 22.72 23.56
C LEU A 304 -17.04 22.79 24.69
N GLN A 305 -17.13 21.88 25.69
CA GLN A 305 -16.14 21.80 26.77
C GLN A 305 -14.73 21.45 26.25
N ARG A 306 -14.60 20.66 25.17
CA ARG A 306 -13.32 20.33 24.57
C ARG A 306 -12.76 21.50 23.77
N ILE A 307 -13.61 22.20 23.04
CA ILE A 307 -13.23 23.41 22.29
C ILE A 307 -12.69 24.47 23.25
N ASP A 308 -13.33 24.69 24.37
CA ASP A 308 -12.88 25.66 25.41
C ASP A 308 -11.48 25.33 25.96
N ARG A 309 -11.07 24.06 25.89
CA ARG A 309 -9.73 23.60 26.28
C ARG A 309 -8.73 23.56 25.11
N GLY A 310 -9.14 23.94 23.90
CA GLY A 310 -8.32 23.83 22.71
C GLY A 310 -8.15 22.39 22.18
N GLU A 311 -8.99 21.47 22.64
CA GLU A 311 -8.99 20.05 22.26
C GLU A 311 -9.97 19.79 21.10
N ARG A 312 -9.89 18.63 20.48
CA ARG A 312 -10.65 18.25 19.29
C ARG A 312 -11.48 16.99 19.53
N ALA A 313 -12.51 16.80 18.71
CA ALA A 313 -13.40 15.64 18.81
C ALA A 313 -13.56 14.88 17.49
N LEU A 314 -13.75 13.56 17.59
CA LEU A 314 -14.19 12.70 16.51
C LEU A 314 -15.56 12.10 16.85
N VAL A 315 -16.48 12.09 15.90
CA VAL A 315 -17.81 11.50 16.09
C VAL A 315 -18.07 10.45 15.03
N THR A 316 -18.42 9.23 15.46
CA THR A 316 -18.74 8.15 14.53
C THR A 316 -20.23 7.87 14.50
N THR A 317 -20.80 7.87 13.28
CA THR A 317 -22.20 7.55 13.00
C THR A 317 -22.34 6.22 12.26
N LEU A 318 -23.57 5.76 12.01
CA LEU A 318 -23.82 4.52 11.27
C LEU A 318 -24.10 4.77 9.77
N THR A 319 -24.61 5.95 9.40
CA THR A 319 -25.00 6.24 8.03
C THR A 319 -24.45 7.59 7.56
N VAL A 320 -24.33 7.73 6.23
CA VAL A 320 -23.93 9.01 5.58
C VAL A 320 -24.88 10.12 6.00
N LYS A 321 -26.20 9.87 5.92
CA LYS A 321 -27.22 10.86 6.26
C LYS A 321 -27.10 11.34 7.69
N MET A 322 -26.89 10.42 8.67
CA MET A 322 -26.67 10.85 10.06
C MET A 322 -25.43 11.72 10.22
N ALA A 323 -24.36 11.43 9.46
CA ALA A 323 -23.15 12.24 9.54
C ALA A 323 -23.38 13.64 8.97
N GLU A 324 -24.10 13.75 7.86
CA GLU A 324 -24.48 15.03 7.24
C GLU A 324 -25.40 15.83 8.16
N ASP A 325 -26.51 15.24 8.59
CA ASP A 325 -27.50 15.89 9.49
C ASP A 325 -26.83 16.37 10.80
N LEU A 326 -25.90 15.58 11.35
CA LEU A 326 -25.17 15.96 12.56
C LEU A 326 -24.14 17.08 12.30
N THR A 327 -23.48 17.06 11.16
CA THR A 327 -22.56 18.12 10.78
C THR A 327 -23.29 19.45 10.66
N ASP A 328 -24.40 19.48 9.93
CA ASP A 328 -25.24 20.68 9.79
C ASP A 328 -25.73 21.20 11.15
N TYR A 329 -26.20 20.29 12.02
CA TYR A 329 -26.64 20.65 13.36
C TYR A 329 -25.51 21.29 14.21
N LEU A 330 -24.29 20.72 14.17
CA LEU A 330 -23.16 21.25 14.90
C LEU A 330 -22.71 22.61 14.37
N GLU A 331 -22.69 22.81 13.03
CA GLU A 331 -22.40 24.08 12.40
C GLU A 331 -23.41 25.18 12.75
N GLU A 332 -24.71 24.87 12.77
CA GLU A 332 -25.78 25.78 13.24
C GLU A 332 -25.57 26.23 14.68
N HIS A 333 -24.91 25.40 15.51
CA HIS A 333 -24.58 25.73 16.90
C HIS A 333 -23.18 26.32 17.09
N GLY A 334 -22.53 26.74 15.99
CA GLY A 334 -21.26 27.46 16.03
C GLY A 334 -20.03 26.59 16.21
N VAL A 335 -20.12 25.28 16.00
CA VAL A 335 -19.00 24.34 16.04
C VAL A 335 -18.43 24.17 14.63
N HIS A 336 -17.15 24.45 14.41
CA HIS A 336 -16.52 24.24 13.12
C HIS A 336 -16.35 22.73 12.87
N THR A 337 -17.20 22.18 12.03
CA THR A 337 -17.30 20.73 11.79
C THR A 337 -17.02 20.42 10.33
N LYS A 338 -16.39 19.27 10.09
CA LYS A 338 -16.29 18.66 8.76
C LYS A 338 -16.76 17.22 8.83
N TYR A 339 -17.46 16.82 7.78
CA TYR A 339 -17.84 15.43 7.63
C TYR A 339 -16.87 14.72 6.68
N MET A 340 -16.53 13.46 7.00
CA MET A 340 -15.61 12.66 6.22
C MET A 340 -16.26 11.32 5.82
N HIS A 341 -16.32 11.05 4.51
CA HIS A 341 -16.87 9.81 3.95
C HIS A 341 -15.88 9.07 3.05
N HIS A 342 -16.32 7.94 2.51
CA HIS A 342 -15.44 7.05 1.72
C HIS A 342 -15.09 7.60 0.32
N GLU A 343 -15.87 8.56 -0.19
CA GLU A 343 -15.65 9.18 -1.50
C GLU A 343 -14.70 10.39 -1.46
N VAL A 344 -14.38 10.89 -0.25
CA VAL A 344 -13.39 11.97 -0.06
C VAL A 344 -12.04 11.48 -0.58
N ASP A 345 -11.46 12.24 -1.51
CA ASP A 345 -10.17 11.88 -2.08
C ASP A 345 -9.01 12.01 -1.07
N THR A 346 -7.83 11.50 -1.45
CA THR A 346 -6.68 11.49 -0.55
C THR A 346 -6.20 12.90 -0.18
N PHE A 347 -6.25 13.85 -1.12
CA PHE A 347 -5.78 15.22 -0.88
C PHE A 347 -6.76 15.98 0.03
N GLU A 348 -8.06 15.91 -0.27
CA GLU A 348 -9.10 16.50 0.55
C GLU A 348 -9.09 15.93 1.98
N ARG A 349 -8.91 14.62 2.11
CA ARG A 349 -8.74 13.98 3.42
C ARG A 349 -7.55 14.51 4.20
N MET A 350 -6.41 14.70 3.54
CA MET A 350 -5.22 15.30 4.17
C MET A 350 -5.47 16.74 4.60
N GLU A 351 -6.25 17.50 3.82
CA GLU A 351 -6.62 18.87 4.15
C GLU A 351 -7.53 18.92 5.38
N ILE A 352 -8.59 18.11 5.44
CA ILE A 352 -9.47 17.98 6.61
C ILE A 352 -8.67 17.62 7.89
N ILE A 353 -7.74 16.67 7.78
CA ILE A 353 -6.89 16.28 8.91
C ILE A 353 -5.97 17.43 9.34
N LYS A 354 -5.39 18.16 8.40
CA LYS A 354 -4.58 19.33 8.67
C LYS A 354 -5.38 20.42 9.36
N ASP A 355 -6.61 20.69 8.89
CA ASP A 355 -7.51 21.68 9.46
C ASP A 355 -7.90 21.34 10.90
N LEU A 356 -8.14 20.05 11.21
CA LEU A 356 -8.36 19.60 12.59
C LEU A 356 -7.13 19.85 13.46
N ARG A 357 -5.93 19.51 12.99
CA ARG A 357 -4.67 19.69 13.73
C ARG A 357 -4.32 21.15 13.95
N THR A 358 -4.58 22.01 12.99
CA THR A 358 -4.34 23.45 13.09
C THR A 358 -5.40 24.21 13.87
N GLY A 359 -6.56 23.57 14.13
CA GLY A 359 -7.69 24.17 14.81
C GLY A 359 -8.59 25.02 13.92
N ALA A 360 -8.48 24.87 12.60
CA ALA A 360 -9.42 25.48 11.66
C ALA A 360 -10.81 24.80 11.74
N ILE A 361 -10.83 23.51 12.14
CA ILE A 361 -12.04 22.79 12.51
C ILE A 361 -11.87 22.14 13.90
N ASP A 362 -13.00 21.93 14.58
CA ASP A 362 -13.05 21.40 15.94
C ASP A 362 -13.46 19.94 15.98
N VAL A 363 -14.30 19.53 15.02
CA VAL A 363 -14.91 18.20 14.99
C VAL A 363 -14.84 17.60 13.59
N ILE A 364 -14.52 16.32 13.53
CA ILE A 364 -14.76 15.49 12.34
C ILE A 364 -15.86 14.48 12.66
N VAL A 365 -16.90 14.47 11.81
CA VAL A 365 -17.99 13.50 11.86
C VAL A 365 -17.83 12.50 10.70
N GLY A 366 -18.10 11.24 10.90
CA GLY A 366 -18.11 10.26 9.82
C GLY A 366 -18.47 8.84 10.23
N ILE A 367 -18.60 7.96 9.23
CA ILE A 367 -19.05 6.57 9.45
C ILE A 367 -17.89 5.67 9.88
N ASN A 368 -16.81 5.73 9.15
CA ASN A 368 -15.60 4.92 9.37
C ASN A 368 -14.38 5.83 9.30
N LEU A 369 -14.32 6.76 10.27
CA LEU A 369 -13.25 7.76 10.36
C LEU A 369 -11.88 7.16 10.56
N LEU A 370 -11.82 5.88 10.92
CA LEU A 370 -10.72 5.30 11.66
C LEU A 370 -10.05 4.19 10.86
N ARG A 371 -9.82 4.46 9.56
CA ARG A 371 -8.87 3.66 8.82
C ARG A 371 -7.49 3.81 9.47
N GLU A 372 -6.71 2.76 9.39
CA GLU A 372 -5.36 2.64 9.95
C GLU A 372 -4.48 3.85 9.54
N GLY A 373 -3.54 4.23 10.40
CA GLY A 373 -2.55 5.26 10.09
C GLY A 373 -2.89 6.70 10.47
N LEU A 374 -4.04 6.99 11.13
CA LEU A 374 -4.30 8.33 11.67
C LEU A 374 -3.70 8.51 13.06
N ASP A 375 -2.89 9.53 13.21
CA ASP A 375 -2.30 9.99 14.47
C ASP A 375 -2.76 11.42 14.77
N LEU A 376 -3.69 11.56 15.74
CA LEU A 376 -4.35 12.82 16.09
C LEU A 376 -4.26 13.04 17.61
N PRO A 377 -3.10 13.48 18.11
CA PRO A 377 -2.91 13.72 19.56
C PRO A 377 -3.77 14.87 20.10
N GLU A 378 -4.31 15.72 19.23
CA GLU A 378 -5.19 16.83 19.56
C GLU A 378 -6.60 16.35 19.94
N VAL A 379 -6.96 15.12 19.56
CA VAL A 379 -8.28 14.54 19.83
C VAL A 379 -8.33 13.97 21.24
N SER A 380 -9.15 14.58 22.09
CA SER A 380 -9.41 14.13 23.45
C SER A 380 -10.80 13.48 23.62
N LEU A 381 -11.71 13.69 22.67
CA LEU A 381 -13.06 13.11 22.71
C LEU A 381 -13.32 12.26 21.47
N ILE A 382 -13.76 11.03 21.72
CA ILE A 382 -14.37 10.19 20.67
C ILE A 382 -15.79 9.87 21.09
N ALA A 383 -16.76 10.20 20.24
CA ALA A 383 -18.14 9.84 20.45
C ALA A 383 -18.59 8.78 19.45
N ILE A 384 -19.22 7.74 19.95
CA ILE A 384 -19.76 6.63 19.18
C ILE A 384 -21.27 6.65 19.34
N LEU A 385 -21.99 7.14 18.32
CA LEU A 385 -23.44 7.15 18.32
C LEU A 385 -23.98 5.76 17.99
N ASP A 386 -25.12 5.41 18.58
CA ASP A 386 -25.77 4.11 18.37
C ASP A 386 -24.77 2.93 18.53
N ALA A 387 -24.04 2.93 19.62
CA ALA A 387 -23.00 1.92 19.88
C ALA A 387 -23.58 0.51 20.10
N ASP A 388 -24.86 0.40 20.45
CA ASP A 388 -25.60 -0.84 20.63
C ASP A 388 -26.14 -1.48 19.35
N LYS A 389 -26.02 -0.81 18.20
CA LYS A 389 -26.45 -1.35 16.91
C LYS A 389 -25.38 -2.30 16.36
N GLU A 390 -25.41 -3.56 16.81
CA GLU A 390 -24.44 -4.57 16.40
C GLU A 390 -24.32 -4.69 14.87
N GLY A 391 -23.09 -4.82 14.40
CA GLY A 391 -22.75 -4.94 12.98
C GLY A 391 -21.26 -4.72 12.76
N PHE A 392 -20.85 -4.71 11.50
CA PHE A 392 -19.44 -4.56 11.14
C PHE A 392 -18.78 -3.30 11.76
N LEU A 393 -19.49 -2.16 11.78
CA LEU A 393 -19.00 -0.89 12.33
C LEU A 393 -19.00 -0.82 13.87
N ARG A 394 -19.66 -1.73 14.52
CA ARG A 394 -19.79 -1.83 16.00
C ARG A 394 -19.35 -3.18 16.53
N SER A 395 -18.54 -3.92 15.73
CA SER A 395 -17.88 -5.14 16.20
C SER A 395 -16.82 -4.80 17.26
N GLU A 396 -16.47 -5.76 18.09
CA GLU A 396 -15.40 -5.64 19.10
C GLU A 396 -14.13 -5.01 18.52
N THR A 397 -13.65 -5.55 17.39
CA THR A 397 -12.46 -5.05 16.70
C THR A 397 -12.60 -3.58 16.31
N SER A 398 -13.74 -3.20 15.68
CA SER A 398 -14.01 -1.83 15.27
C SER A 398 -14.07 -0.87 16.47
N LEU A 399 -14.70 -1.28 17.55
CA LEU A 399 -14.79 -0.50 18.79
C LEU A 399 -13.40 -0.29 19.41
N ILE A 400 -12.60 -1.34 19.58
CA ILE A 400 -11.23 -1.24 20.13
C ILE A 400 -10.36 -0.32 19.28
N GLN A 401 -10.42 -0.42 17.95
CA GLN A 401 -9.68 0.47 17.03
C GLN A 401 -10.12 1.93 17.19
N THR A 402 -11.42 2.16 17.32
CA THR A 402 -12.00 3.49 17.55
C THR A 402 -11.54 4.06 18.89
N ILE A 403 -11.70 3.33 19.97
CA ILE A 403 -11.28 3.71 21.31
C ILE A 403 -9.80 4.08 21.34
N GLY A 404 -8.96 3.27 20.69
CA GLY A 404 -7.50 3.47 20.67
C GLY A 404 -7.04 4.80 20.05
N ARG A 405 -7.89 5.51 19.30
CA ARG A 405 -7.55 6.84 18.76
C ARG A 405 -7.50 7.92 19.83
N ALA A 406 -8.32 7.82 20.89
CA ALA A 406 -8.23 8.75 22.02
C ALA A 406 -7.05 8.46 22.98
N ALA A 407 -6.38 7.34 22.83
CA ALA A 407 -5.28 6.92 23.70
C ALA A 407 -3.97 7.71 23.50
N ARG A 408 -3.97 8.69 22.59
CA ARG A 408 -2.83 9.59 22.31
C ARG A 408 -2.95 10.96 22.98
N ASN A 409 -4.04 11.18 23.70
CA ASN A 409 -4.29 12.36 24.49
C ASN A 409 -4.40 11.99 25.97
N ALA A 410 -3.75 12.76 26.85
CA ALA A 410 -3.80 12.53 28.29
C ALA A 410 -5.22 12.65 28.86
N ASN A 411 -6.07 13.49 28.24
CA ASN A 411 -7.47 13.71 28.59
C ASN A 411 -8.43 12.86 27.76
N GLY A 412 -7.94 11.77 27.15
CA GLY A 412 -8.69 10.94 26.24
C GLY A 412 -9.92 10.32 26.89
N VAL A 413 -11.10 10.58 26.32
CA VAL A 413 -12.41 10.04 26.75
C VAL A 413 -13.14 9.49 25.53
N VAL A 414 -13.81 8.37 25.73
CA VAL A 414 -14.72 7.78 24.74
C VAL A 414 -16.13 7.76 25.31
N LEU A 415 -17.07 8.38 24.59
CA LEU A 415 -18.50 8.29 24.89
C LEU A 415 -19.14 7.28 23.94
N MET A 416 -19.80 6.30 24.49
CA MET A 416 -20.64 5.34 23.76
C MET A 416 -22.09 5.65 24.09
N TYR A 417 -22.88 6.07 23.09
CA TYR A 417 -24.31 6.25 23.27
C TYR A 417 -25.01 4.96 22.91
N ALA A 418 -25.65 4.36 23.95
CA ALA A 418 -26.29 3.06 23.86
C ALA A 418 -27.34 2.92 24.96
N ASP A 419 -28.46 2.29 24.62
CA ASP A 419 -29.48 1.94 25.62
C ASP A 419 -29.18 0.61 26.30
N GLU A 420 -28.46 -0.29 25.61
CA GLU A 420 -28.02 -1.58 26.13
C GLU A 420 -26.54 -1.81 25.85
N VAL A 421 -25.82 -2.45 26.76
CA VAL A 421 -24.43 -2.86 26.52
C VAL A 421 -24.42 -4.19 25.78
N THR A 422 -24.04 -4.18 24.54
CA THR A 422 -23.95 -5.39 23.72
C THR A 422 -22.71 -6.24 24.06
N PRO A 423 -22.68 -7.54 23.72
CA PRO A 423 -21.50 -8.37 23.94
C PRO A 423 -20.22 -7.82 23.27
N SER A 424 -20.33 -7.16 22.13
CA SER A 424 -19.19 -6.51 21.45
C SER A 424 -18.68 -5.30 22.21
N MET A 425 -19.58 -4.48 22.75
CA MET A 425 -19.24 -3.35 23.62
C MET A 425 -18.58 -3.83 24.90
N GLU A 426 -19.18 -4.82 25.60
CA GLU A 426 -18.64 -5.37 26.83
C GLU A 426 -17.19 -5.85 26.66
N ARG A 427 -16.90 -6.63 25.62
CA ARG A 427 -15.54 -7.11 25.35
C ARG A 427 -14.58 -5.96 25.05
N ALA A 428 -15.00 -4.95 24.28
CA ALA A 428 -14.17 -3.80 23.97
C ALA A 428 -13.86 -2.94 25.21
N ILE A 429 -14.84 -2.75 26.09
CA ILE A 429 -14.69 -2.04 27.37
C ILE A 429 -13.73 -2.81 28.28
N MET A 430 -14.00 -4.09 28.52
CA MET A 430 -13.16 -4.92 29.38
C MET A 430 -11.70 -4.97 28.92
N GLU A 431 -11.46 -5.10 27.61
CA GLU A 431 -10.10 -5.12 27.08
C GLU A 431 -9.40 -3.76 27.25
N THR A 432 -10.10 -2.66 27.04
CA THR A 432 -9.55 -1.32 27.26
C THR A 432 -9.23 -1.08 28.73
N GLU A 433 -10.11 -1.48 29.64
CA GLU A 433 -9.88 -1.38 31.08
C GLU A 433 -8.71 -2.26 31.53
N ARG A 434 -8.60 -3.49 31.01
CA ARG A 434 -7.46 -4.39 31.27
C ARG A 434 -6.14 -3.73 30.87
N ARG A 435 -6.09 -3.17 29.66
CA ARG A 435 -4.88 -2.47 29.17
C ARG A 435 -4.54 -1.26 30.01
N ARG A 436 -5.56 -0.45 30.34
CA ARG A 436 -5.39 0.74 31.19
C ARG A 436 -4.85 0.39 32.58
N ALA A 437 -5.35 -0.66 33.20
CA ALA A 437 -4.86 -1.13 34.51
C ALA A 437 -3.38 -1.55 34.47
N ILE A 438 -2.94 -2.25 33.42
CA ILE A 438 -1.54 -2.63 33.24
C ILE A 438 -0.67 -1.40 33.03
N GLN A 439 -1.13 -0.42 32.25
CA GLN A 439 -0.43 0.82 31.98
C GLN A 439 -0.27 1.66 33.24
N ASP A 440 -1.32 1.78 34.06
CA ASP A 440 -1.33 2.54 35.31
C ASP A 440 -0.34 1.95 36.32
N LEU A 441 -0.35 0.62 36.51
CA LEU A 441 0.61 -0.08 37.35
C LEU A 441 2.07 0.18 36.89
N SER A 442 2.32 0.22 35.58
CA SER A 442 3.65 0.52 35.07
C SER A 442 4.09 1.95 35.38
N LEU A 443 3.18 2.92 35.30
CA LEU A 443 3.49 4.32 35.65
C LEU A 443 3.82 4.48 37.12
N ILE A 444 3.14 3.78 38.03
CA ILE A 444 3.45 3.77 39.46
C ILE A 444 4.87 3.25 39.69
N HIS A 445 5.29 2.18 39.00
CA HIS A 445 6.65 1.64 39.14
C HIS A 445 7.74 2.57 38.56
N ILE A 446 7.43 3.35 37.51
CA ILE A 446 8.37 4.30 36.93
C ILE A 446 8.48 5.57 37.80
N SER A 447 7.41 5.99 38.46
CA SER A 447 7.33 7.21 39.26
C SER A 447 7.81 7.02 40.72
N GLU A 448 7.84 5.79 41.25
CA GLU A 448 8.48 5.50 42.51
C GLU A 448 9.99 5.38 42.33
N PRO A 449 10.81 6.35 42.87
CA PRO A 449 12.25 6.18 42.87
C PRO A 449 12.56 4.92 43.70
N THR A 450 13.21 3.95 43.07
CA THR A 450 13.81 2.83 43.79
C THR A 450 14.67 3.37 44.92
N ARG A 451 14.19 3.30 46.15
CA ARG A 451 15.05 3.48 47.32
C ARG A 451 16.04 2.32 47.27
N GLN A 452 17.20 2.55 46.69
CA GLN A 452 18.36 1.74 46.98
C GLN A 452 18.62 1.89 48.49
N GLU A 453 18.22 0.90 49.26
CA GLU A 453 18.78 0.73 50.59
C GLU A 453 20.27 0.57 50.43
N ALA A 454 21.00 1.57 50.85
CA ALA A 454 22.44 1.47 51.02
C ALA A 454 22.68 0.32 52.00
N ILE A 455 23.18 -0.80 51.48
CA ILE A 455 23.72 -1.87 52.31
C ILE A 455 25.01 -1.28 52.89
N SER A 456 24.95 -0.94 54.17
CA SER A 456 26.07 -0.58 55.02
C SER A 456 26.95 -1.81 55.31
#